data_a28ee8a55a92daaff47612caa43ace66
#
_entry.id   a28ee8a55a92daaff47612caa43ace66
#
_cell.length_a   1.000
_cell.length_b   1.000
_cell.length_c   1.000
_cell.angle_alpha   90.00
_cell.angle_beta   90.00
_cell.angle_gamma   90.00
#
_symmetry.space_group_name_H-M   'P 1'
#
loop_
_entity.id
_entity.type
_entity.pdbx_description
1 polymer ?
#
loop_
_entity_poly.entity_id
_entity_poly.type
_entity_poly.pdbx_seq_one_letter_code
_entity_poly.pdbx_strand_id
1 'polypeptide(L)'
;MTTKIIVSPTHQSLHAFLTNIPNTFPVQGKTIYKARNEIKLMKINGELLVVKSYKQPHFINRIAYGLLRKSKAHRAFEYAQRLIDKQINTPFPIAYIEQRTMGLLTNSYFISAFCPYTHLLRELWDYASPDKHELIQSFAIFTTYLHSRNIYPVDYSPGNILFEKGVDGFQFSLIDINRMRFTEVSPRMAAFGFRRLRVDESTLTEIAETYANLRSIEKEKFIQKTLRFHRQFWKKPH
;
A
#
# COMPACT_ATOMS: atom_id res chain seq x y z
N MET A 1 -26.12 17.13 -1.64
CA MET A 1 -24.97 16.25 -1.76
C MET A 1 -23.97 16.87 -2.74
N THR A 2 -22.69 16.97 -2.38
CA THR A 2 -21.64 17.48 -3.26
C THR A 2 -20.67 16.36 -3.60
N THR A 3 -20.19 16.32 -4.84
CA THR A 3 -19.18 15.36 -5.30
C THR A 3 -17.95 16.12 -5.77
N LYS A 4 -16.79 15.77 -5.22
CA LYS A 4 -15.50 16.26 -5.65
C LYS A 4 -14.78 15.12 -6.39
N ILE A 5 -14.30 15.40 -7.59
CA ILE A 5 -13.54 14.46 -8.41
C ILE A 5 -12.24 15.14 -8.80
N ILE A 6 -11.13 14.44 -8.59
CA ILE A 6 -9.82 14.84 -9.09
C ILE A 6 -9.30 13.70 -9.95
N VAL A 7 -8.95 14.02 -11.17
CA VAL A 7 -8.45 13.08 -12.19
C VAL A 7 -7.03 13.45 -12.54
N SER A 8 -6.16 12.46 -12.70
CA SER A 8 -4.81 12.63 -13.19
C SER A 8 -4.82 13.33 -14.57
N PRO A 9 -3.88 14.24 -14.85
CA PRO A 9 -3.81 14.94 -16.15
C PRO A 9 -3.80 13.99 -17.35
N THR A 10 -3.17 12.84 -17.23
CA THR A 10 -3.04 11.84 -18.30
C THR A 10 -4.32 11.04 -18.56
N HIS A 11 -5.34 11.12 -17.69
CA HIS A 11 -6.58 10.32 -17.77
C HIS A 11 -7.84 11.18 -17.79
N GLN A 12 -7.73 12.43 -18.24
CA GLN A 12 -8.87 13.35 -18.34
C GLN A 12 -9.99 12.84 -19.25
N SER A 13 -9.67 12.03 -20.27
CA SER A 13 -10.64 11.36 -21.14
C SER A 13 -11.60 10.43 -20.38
N LEU A 14 -11.22 9.94 -19.19
CA LEU A 14 -12.06 9.09 -18.34
C LEU A 14 -13.01 9.89 -17.43
N HIS A 15 -12.97 11.24 -17.45
CA HIS A 15 -13.71 12.08 -16.50
C HIS A 15 -15.22 11.75 -16.47
N ALA A 16 -15.86 11.62 -17.62
CA ALA A 16 -17.29 11.31 -17.73
C ALA A 16 -17.65 9.96 -17.06
N PHE A 17 -16.82 8.93 -17.29
CA PHE A 17 -16.99 7.64 -16.64
C PHE A 17 -16.77 7.74 -15.13
N LEU A 18 -15.69 8.39 -14.71
CA LEU A 18 -15.32 8.52 -13.29
C LEU A 18 -16.39 9.27 -12.49
N THR A 19 -17.06 10.25 -13.11
CA THR A 19 -18.18 10.97 -12.50
C THR A 19 -19.32 10.02 -12.11
N ASN A 20 -19.51 8.94 -12.87
CA ASN A 20 -20.60 7.98 -12.64
C ASN A 20 -20.21 6.81 -11.72
N ILE A 21 -18.95 6.68 -11.32
CA ILE A 21 -18.47 5.58 -10.44
C ILE A 21 -19.36 5.42 -9.19
N PRO A 22 -19.77 6.47 -8.44
CA PRO A 22 -20.59 6.26 -7.26
C PRO A 22 -21.92 5.53 -7.52
N ASN A 23 -22.47 5.69 -8.72
CA ASN A 23 -23.74 5.05 -9.11
C ASN A 23 -23.49 3.63 -9.68
N THR A 24 -22.41 3.43 -10.41
CA THR A 24 -22.12 2.16 -11.11
C THR A 24 -21.34 1.16 -10.25
N PHE A 25 -20.57 1.63 -9.26
CA PHE A 25 -19.78 0.76 -8.40
C PHE A 25 -20.59 -0.37 -7.73
N PRO A 26 -21.82 -0.18 -7.24
CA PRO A 26 -22.59 -1.27 -6.63
C PRO A 26 -22.89 -2.42 -7.60
N VAL A 27 -23.10 -2.13 -8.88
CA VAL A 27 -23.62 -3.07 -9.88
C VAL A 27 -22.63 -3.47 -10.97
N GLN A 28 -21.51 -2.75 -11.11
CA GLN A 28 -20.51 -3.00 -12.14
C GLN A 28 -19.17 -3.44 -11.56
N GLY A 29 -18.38 -4.13 -12.39
CA GLY A 29 -17.04 -4.60 -12.06
C GLY A 29 -17.00 -5.91 -11.31
N LYS A 30 -15.85 -6.61 -11.43
CA LYS A 30 -15.56 -7.85 -10.70
C LYS A 30 -15.03 -7.52 -9.31
N THR A 31 -15.74 -7.92 -8.26
CA THR A 31 -15.23 -7.79 -6.88
C THR A 31 -14.04 -8.72 -6.68
N ILE A 32 -12.89 -8.16 -6.32
CA ILE A 32 -11.66 -8.90 -6.01
C ILE A 32 -11.36 -8.94 -4.52
N TYR A 33 -11.97 -8.05 -3.75
CA TYR A 33 -11.87 -8.02 -2.30
C TYR A 33 -13.09 -7.33 -1.68
N LYS A 34 -13.65 -7.94 -0.62
CA LYS A 34 -14.79 -7.38 0.11
C LYS A 34 -14.68 -7.73 1.59
N ALA A 35 -14.36 -6.72 2.40
CA ALA A 35 -14.39 -6.78 3.86
C ALA A 35 -14.74 -5.40 4.42
N ARG A 36 -13.79 -4.74 5.13
CA ARG A 36 -13.94 -3.36 5.60
C ARG A 36 -14.03 -2.34 4.45
N ASN A 37 -13.36 -2.60 3.35
CA ASN A 37 -13.44 -1.84 2.10
C ASN A 37 -13.85 -2.81 0.99
N GLU A 38 -14.34 -2.30 -0.11
CA GLU A 38 -14.62 -3.11 -1.29
C GLU A 38 -13.72 -2.66 -2.44
N ILE A 39 -13.14 -3.64 -3.16
CA ILE A 39 -12.25 -3.40 -4.28
C ILE A 39 -12.79 -4.16 -5.48
N LYS A 40 -12.96 -3.44 -6.58
CA LYS A 40 -13.42 -4.01 -7.84
C LYS A 40 -12.45 -3.74 -8.97
N LEU A 41 -12.36 -4.69 -9.88
CA LEU A 41 -11.78 -4.52 -11.21
C LEU A 41 -12.86 -4.05 -12.17
N MET A 42 -12.55 -3.00 -12.92
CA MET A 42 -13.40 -2.46 -13.98
C MET A 42 -12.60 -2.32 -15.26
N LYS A 43 -13.17 -2.74 -16.39
CA LYS A 43 -12.56 -2.56 -17.71
C LYS A 43 -13.24 -1.39 -18.42
N ILE A 44 -12.44 -0.39 -18.79
CA ILE A 44 -12.93 0.86 -19.39
C ILE A 44 -12.01 1.23 -20.55
N ASN A 45 -12.59 1.40 -21.74
CA ASN A 45 -11.84 1.72 -22.96
C ASN A 45 -10.64 0.79 -23.21
N GLY A 46 -10.75 -0.49 -22.82
CA GLY A 46 -9.67 -1.46 -22.94
C GLY A 46 -8.72 -1.53 -21.73
N GLU A 47 -8.70 -0.52 -20.87
CA GLU A 47 -7.85 -0.47 -19.67
C GLU A 47 -8.49 -1.16 -18.47
N LEU A 48 -7.66 -1.84 -17.67
CA LEU A 48 -8.09 -2.42 -16.39
C LEU A 48 -7.82 -1.42 -15.27
N LEU A 49 -8.88 -1.05 -14.57
CA LEU A 49 -8.85 -0.14 -13.43
C LEU A 49 -9.21 -0.87 -12.15
N VAL A 50 -8.52 -0.50 -11.07
CA VAL A 50 -8.85 -0.92 -9.71
C VAL A 50 -9.59 0.22 -9.02
N VAL A 51 -10.84 -0.03 -8.63
CA VAL A 51 -11.66 0.93 -7.88
C VAL A 51 -11.79 0.44 -6.45
N LYS A 52 -11.23 1.20 -5.51
CA LYS A 52 -11.30 0.93 -4.07
C LYS A 52 -12.28 1.86 -3.41
N SER A 53 -13.43 1.33 -2.97
CA SER A 53 -14.40 2.02 -2.15
C SER A 53 -14.04 1.88 -0.67
N TYR A 54 -13.90 3.00 0.01
CA TYR A 54 -13.60 3.02 1.44
C TYR A 54 -14.89 3.08 2.25
N LYS A 55 -15.02 2.18 3.23
CA LYS A 55 -16.12 2.22 4.20
C LYS A 55 -16.22 3.60 4.85
N GLN A 56 -17.45 4.06 4.99
CA GLN A 56 -17.75 5.30 5.68
C GLN A 56 -17.11 5.33 7.08
N PRO A 57 -16.48 6.45 7.47
CA PRO A 57 -16.00 6.62 8.84
C PRO A 57 -17.15 6.59 9.83
N HIS A 58 -16.93 6.15 11.08
CA HIS A 58 -17.90 6.37 12.17
C HIS A 58 -18.19 7.85 12.32
N PHE A 59 -19.39 8.18 12.83
CA PHE A 59 -19.93 9.56 12.87
C PHE A 59 -18.93 10.59 13.46
N ILE A 60 -18.30 10.28 14.58
CA ILE A 60 -17.29 11.17 15.22
C ILE A 60 -16.11 11.44 14.26
N ASN A 61 -15.64 10.43 13.55
CA ASN A 61 -14.57 10.57 12.56
C ASN A 61 -15.04 11.35 11.32
N ARG A 62 -16.33 11.33 10.98
CA ARG A 62 -16.88 12.10 9.85
C ARG A 62 -16.75 13.60 10.09
N ILE A 63 -16.94 14.08 11.31
CA ILE A 63 -16.76 15.49 11.69
C ILE A 63 -15.28 15.88 11.51
N ALA A 64 -14.34 15.06 12.02
CA ALA A 64 -12.90 15.30 11.84
C ALA A 64 -12.47 15.30 10.36
N TYR A 65 -13.02 14.42 9.53
CA TYR A 65 -12.79 14.39 8.07
C TYR A 65 -13.54 15.52 7.34
N GLY A 66 -14.58 16.07 7.93
CA GLY A 66 -15.34 17.19 7.37
C GLY A 66 -14.55 18.50 7.41
N LEU A 67 -13.76 18.72 8.45
CA LEU A 67 -13.18 20.01 8.75
C LEU A 67 -11.66 20.11 8.49
N LEU A 68 -10.86 19.05 8.72
CA LEU A 68 -9.39 19.20 8.77
C LEU A 68 -8.59 18.04 8.15
N ARG A 69 -9.19 16.89 7.84
CA ARG A 69 -8.42 15.70 7.43
C ARG A 69 -8.78 15.21 6.04
N LYS A 70 -7.78 15.05 5.17
CA LYS A 70 -7.93 14.41 3.85
C LYS A 70 -8.54 13.00 4.00
N SER A 71 -9.47 12.62 3.11
CA SER A 71 -10.03 11.26 3.08
C SER A 71 -8.95 10.20 2.80
N LYS A 72 -9.28 8.93 3.00
CA LYS A 72 -8.36 7.84 2.64
C LYS A 72 -8.11 7.80 1.13
N ALA A 73 -9.14 8.06 0.31
CA ALA A 73 -9.03 8.11 -1.14
C ALA A 73 -8.09 9.24 -1.59
N HIS A 74 -8.27 10.44 -1.06
CA HIS A 74 -7.41 11.58 -1.34
C HIS A 74 -5.94 11.28 -0.97
N ARG A 75 -5.71 10.74 0.24
CA ARG A 75 -4.34 10.39 0.66
C ARG A 75 -3.73 9.29 -0.21
N ALA A 76 -4.50 8.27 -0.60
CA ALA A 76 -4.00 7.22 -1.47
C ALA A 76 -3.56 7.80 -2.82
N PHE A 77 -4.35 8.70 -3.40
CA PHE A 77 -4.02 9.38 -4.65
C PHE A 77 -2.74 10.24 -4.52
N GLU A 78 -2.70 11.13 -3.53
CA GLU A 78 -1.54 12.00 -3.29
C GLU A 78 -0.26 11.21 -2.97
N TYR A 79 -0.38 10.15 -2.18
CA TYR A 79 0.78 9.34 -1.79
C TYR A 79 1.27 8.47 -2.94
N ALA A 80 0.38 7.99 -3.82
CA ALA A 80 0.78 7.31 -5.06
C ALA A 80 1.63 8.23 -5.95
N GLN A 81 1.20 9.47 -6.16
CA GLN A 81 1.98 10.45 -6.91
C GLN A 81 3.36 10.66 -6.28
N ARG A 82 3.41 10.89 -4.96
CA ARG A 82 4.69 11.07 -4.24
C ARG A 82 5.60 9.84 -4.31
N LEU A 83 5.05 8.63 -4.34
CA LEU A 83 5.84 7.41 -4.50
C LEU A 83 6.44 7.34 -5.90
N ILE A 84 5.65 7.63 -6.94
CA ILE A 84 6.10 7.68 -8.33
C ILE A 84 7.20 8.72 -8.53
N ASP A 85 7.02 9.94 -7.99
CA ASP A 85 8.03 11.00 -8.03
C ASP A 85 9.36 10.59 -7.37
N LYS A 86 9.28 9.68 -6.39
CA LYS A 86 10.44 9.09 -5.70
C LYS A 86 10.91 7.76 -6.32
N GLN A 87 10.41 7.41 -7.51
CA GLN A 87 10.77 6.19 -8.22
C GLN A 87 10.42 4.90 -7.45
N ILE A 88 9.35 4.92 -6.66
CA ILE A 88 8.81 3.74 -5.98
C ILE A 88 7.58 3.24 -6.74
N ASN A 89 7.61 1.97 -7.11
CA ASN A 89 6.49 1.36 -7.83
C ASN A 89 5.24 1.26 -6.94
N THR A 90 4.16 1.76 -7.50
CA THR A 90 2.79 1.64 -6.98
C THR A 90 1.84 1.73 -8.18
N PRO A 91 0.63 1.15 -8.13
CA PRO A 91 -0.36 1.33 -9.19
C PRO A 91 -0.58 2.82 -9.49
N PHE A 92 -0.53 3.18 -10.77
CA PHE A 92 -0.65 4.58 -11.19
C PHE A 92 -1.98 5.19 -10.72
N PRO A 93 -1.98 6.33 -10.02
CA PRO A 93 -3.19 6.96 -9.51
C PRO A 93 -3.94 7.67 -10.63
N ILE A 94 -5.14 7.20 -10.93
CA ILE A 94 -5.99 7.75 -11.99
C ILE A 94 -6.91 8.82 -11.45
N ALA A 95 -7.60 8.55 -10.34
CA ALA A 95 -8.50 9.53 -9.73
C ALA A 95 -8.80 9.25 -8.25
N TYR A 96 -9.33 10.27 -7.58
CA TYR A 96 -10.10 10.04 -6.37
C TYR A 96 -11.43 10.81 -6.42
N ILE A 97 -12.44 10.23 -5.76
CA ILE A 97 -13.79 10.79 -5.66
C ILE A 97 -14.14 10.89 -4.18
N GLU A 98 -14.71 12.03 -3.78
CA GLU A 98 -15.29 12.26 -2.46
C GLU A 98 -16.73 12.73 -2.61
N GLN A 99 -17.66 12.06 -1.94
CA GLN A 99 -19.03 12.51 -1.80
C GLN A 99 -19.28 13.02 -0.39
N ARG A 100 -19.96 14.14 -0.28
CA ARG A 100 -20.29 14.79 1.00
C ARG A 100 -21.76 15.15 1.06
N THR A 101 -22.36 14.91 2.21
CA THR A 101 -23.72 15.35 2.55
C THR A 101 -23.64 16.25 3.77
N MET A 102 -24.17 17.46 3.68
CA MET A 102 -24.03 18.48 4.73
C MET A 102 -22.57 18.70 5.18
N GLY A 103 -21.63 18.74 4.23
CA GLY A 103 -20.19 18.88 4.52
C GLY A 103 -19.49 17.61 5.03
N LEU A 104 -20.22 16.59 5.47
CA LEU A 104 -19.66 15.36 6.02
C LEU A 104 -19.37 14.34 4.92
N LEU A 105 -18.19 13.71 4.98
CA LEU A 105 -17.78 12.66 4.05
C LEU A 105 -18.70 11.44 4.16
N THR A 106 -19.34 11.06 3.05
CA THR A 106 -20.22 9.88 2.96
C THR A 106 -19.53 8.73 2.25
N ASN A 107 -19.03 8.95 1.04
CA ASN A 107 -18.33 7.94 0.27
C ASN A 107 -16.99 8.49 -0.24
N SER A 108 -16.02 7.61 -0.42
CA SER A 108 -14.80 7.98 -1.11
C SER A 108 -14.23 6.80 -1.87
N TYR A 109 -13.76 7.07 -3.09
CA TYR A 109 -13.20 6.08 -4.01
C TYR A 109 -11.82 6.50 -4.43
N PHE A 110 -10.89 5.55 -4.45
CA PHE A 110 -9.59 5.69 -5.06
C PHE A 110 -9.53 4.80 -6.29
N ILE A 111 -9.15 5.35 -7.41
CA ILE A 111 -9.06 4.67 -8.69
C ILE A 111 -7.60 4.65 -9.12
N SER A 112 -7.08 3.49 -9.44
CA SER A 112 -5.74 3.30 -9.96
C SER A 112 -5.73 2.36 -11.16
N ALA A 113 -4.65 2.39 -11.92
CA ALA A 113 -4.36 1.36 -12.91
C ALA A 113 -4.24 -0.02 -12.21
N PHE A 114 -4.48 -1.07 -12.95
CA PHE A 114 -4.21 -2.43 -12.48
C PHE A 114 -2.70 -2.68 -12.47
N CYS A 115 -2.19 -3.25 -11.39
CA CYS A 115 -0.82 -3.73 -11.32
C CYS A 115 -0.77 -5.19 -11.79
N PRO A 116 0.03 -5.53 -12.80
CA PRO A 116 0.05 -6.89 -13.35
C PRO A 116 0.84 -7.89 -12.49
N TYR A 117 1.47 -7.46 -11.42
CA TYR A 117 2.22 -8.37 -10.55
C TYR A 117 1.30 -9.40 -9.90
N THR A 118 1.69 -10.67 -10.01
CA THR A 118 0.82 -11.81 -9.72
C THR A 118 0.92 -12.29 -8.29
N HIS A 119 2.01 -11.95 -7.58
CA HIS A 119 2.28 -12.45 -6.24
C HIS A 119 2.14 -11.37 -5.16
N LEU A 120 1.67 -11.77 -3.99
CA LEU A 120 1.71 -10.97 -2.77
C LEU A 120 2.87 -11.44 -1.89
N LEU A 121 3.57 -10.52 -1.24
CA LEU A 121 4.69 -10.87 -0.35
C LEU A 121 4.28 -11.82 0.80
N ARG A 122 2.99 -11.86 1.17
CA ARG A 122 2.48 -12.84 2.14
C ARG A 122 2.66 -14.30 1.71
N GLU A 123 2.84 -14.53 0.40
CA GLU A 123 3.10 -15.85 -0.16
C GLU A 123 4.55 -16.31 0.07
N LEU A 124 5.44 -15.40 0.50
CA LEU A 124 6.83 -15.70 0.84
C LEU A 124 6.94 -16.80 1.91
N TRP A 125 5.96 -16.91 2.80
CA TRP A 125 5.91 -17.97 3.82
C TRP A 125 5.92 -19.37 3.18
N ASP A 126 5.05 -19.57 2.20
CA ASP A 126 4.85 -20.84 1.50
C ASP A 126 5.59 -20.90 0.17
N TYR A 127 6.43 -19.89 -0.13
CA TYR A 127 7.15 -19.80 -1.40
C TYR A 127 8.26 -20.86 -1.47
N ALA A 128 7.90 -22.00 -2.05
CA ALA A 128 8.79 -23.14 -2.28
C ALA A 128 9.49 -23.01 -3.64
N SER A 129 10.39 -22.04 -3.77
CA SER A 129 11.16 -21.82 -4.99
C SER A 129 12.64 -21.78 -4.66
N PRO A 130 13.54 -22.27 -5.56
CA PRO A 130 14.98 -22.07 -5.42
C PRO A 130 15.36 -20.59 -5.32
N ASP A 131 14.51 -19.70 -5.81
CA ASP A 131 14.73 -18.25 -5.80
C ASP A 131 14.32 -17.58 -4.47
N LYS A 132 13.88 -18.34 -3.45
CA LYS A 132 13.40 -17.77 -2.18
C LYS A 132 14.45 -16.87 -1.51
N HIS A 133 15.70 -17.29 -1.52
CA HIS A 133 16.80 -16.50 -0.97
C HIS A 133 16.97 -15.18 -1.74
N GLU A 134 16.99 -15.23 -3.07
CA GLU A 134 17.04 -14.03 -3.92
C GLU A 134 15.88 -13.07 -3.66
N LEU A 135 14.65 -13.60 -3.50
CA LEU A 135 13.48 -12.80 -3.16
C LEU A 135 13.64 -12.10 -1.81
N ILE A 136 14.14 -12.79 -0.79
CA ILE A 136 14.38 -12.23 0.55
C ILE A 136 15.40 -11.09 0.49
N GLN A 137 16.52 -11.30 -0.20
CA GLN A 137 17.56 -10.29 -0.39
C GLN A 137 17.03 -9.08 -1.16
N SER A 138 16.32 -9.31 -2.27
CA SER A 138 15.71 -8.25 -3.08
C SER A 138 14.68 -7.44 -2.29
N PHE A 139 13.90 -8.08 -1.42
CA PHE A 139 12.95 -7.39 -0.55
C PHE A 139 13.65 -6.51 0.50
N ALA A 140 14.76 -6.97 1.08
CA ALA A 140 15.56 -6.18 2.01
C ALA A 140 16.20 -4.96 1.32
N ILE A 141 16.70 -5.14 0.09
CA ILE A 141 17.22 -4.06 -0.77
C ILE A 141 16.10 -3.05 -1.08
N PHE A 142 14.94 -3.52 -1.53
CA PHE A 142 13.78 -2.67 -1.80
C PHE A 142 13.37 -1.85 -0.56
N THR A 143 13.33 -2.48 0.61
CA THR A 143 12.98 -1.79 1.86
C THR A 143 14.04 -0.75 2.23
N THR A 144 15.31 -1.05 2.00
CA THR A 144 16.41 -0.10 2.22
C THR A 144 16.26 1.11 1.29
N TYR A 145 15.99 0.86 0.01
CA TYR A 145 15.75 1.93 -0.98
C TYR A 145 14.55 2.80 -0.58
N LEU A 146 13.43 2.18 -0.18
CA LEU A 146 12.24 2.88 0.30
C LEU A 146 12.56 3.82 1.47
N HIS A 147 13.26 3.31 2.47
CA HIS A 147 13.63 4.07 3.67
C HIS A 147 14.67 5.16 3.38
N SER A 148 15.61 4.94 2.45
CA SER A 148 16.59 5.98 2.03
C SER A 148 15.90 7.17 1.32
N ARG A 149 14.72 6.96 0.73
CA ARG A 149 13.89 8.01 0.13
C ARG A 149 12.95 8.69 1.14
N ASN A 150 13.16 8.45 2.45
CA ASN A 150 12.34 9.00 3.53
C ASN A 150 10.88 8.57 3.46
N ILE A 151 10.63 7.32 3.06
CA ILE A 151 9.29 6.74 2.98
C ILE A 151 9.16 5.65 4.04
N TYR A 152 8.18 5.80 4.94
CA TYR A 152 7.85 4.83 5.96
C TYR A 152 6.38 4.39 5.83
N PRO A 153 6.10 3.18 5.31
CA PRO A 153 4.76 2.63 5.32
C PRO A 153 4.35 2.26 6.75
N VAL A 154 3.32 2.91 7.28
CA VAL A 154 2.83 2.63 8.64
C VAL A 154 2.18 1.25 8.72
N ASP A 155 1.62 0.79 7.61
CA ASP A 155 1.00 -0.53 7.47
C ASP A 155 1.82 -1.41 6.50
N TYR A 156 3.07 -1.71 6.89
CA TYR A 156 4.01 -2.49 6.10
C TYR A 156 3.73 -3.99 6.27
N SER A 157 2.51 -4.39 5.91
CA SER A 157 2.09 -5.78 5.96
C SER A 157 2.34 -6.47 4.60
N PRO A 158 2.67 -7.77 4.60
CA PRO A 158 3.03 -8.48 3.37
C PRO A 158 1.86 -8.60 2.38
N GLY A 159 0.61 -8.41 2.83
CA GLY A 159 -0.55 -8.32 1.96
C GLY A 159 -0.69 -6.99 1.22
N ASN A 160 0.16 -6.00 1.51
CA ASN A 160 0.18 -4.68 0.87
C ASN A 160 1.37 -4.51 -0.08
N ILE A 161 2.10 -5.58 -0.39
CA ILE A 161 3.28 -5.58 -1.24
C ILE A 161 3.08 -6.66 -2.31
N LEU A 162 2.95 -6.22 -3.55
CA LEU A 162 2.96 -7.08 -4.72
C LEU A 162 4.40 -7.29 -5.18
N PHE A 163 4.70 -8.44 -5.75
CA PHE A 163 5.99 -8.69 -6.39
C PHE A 163 5.85 -9.55 -7.66
N GLU A 164 6.85 -9.44 -8.51
CA GLU A 164 7.00 -10.24 -9.73
C GLU A 164 8.50 -10.47 -9.98
N LYS A 165 8.87 -11.62 -10.54
CA LYS A 165 10.23 -11.88 -11.00
C LYS A 165 10.35 -11.45 -12.46
N GLY A 166 11.10 -10.38 -12.70
CA GLY A 166 11.45 -9.90 -14.04
C GLY A 166 12.82 -10.42 -14.51
N VAL A 167 13.28 -9.90 -15.64
CA VAL A 167 14.59 -10.24 -16.21
C VAL A 167 15.74 -9.78 -15.30
N ASP A 168 15.58 -8.62 -14.67
CA ASP A 168 16.59 -7.99 -13.79
C ASP A 168 16.38 -8.32 -12.31
N GLY A 169 15.68 -9.42 -11.98
CA GLY A 169 15.40 -9.83 -10.62
C GLY A 169 13.99 -9.46 -10.14
N PHE A 170 13.77 -9.50 -8.83
CA PHE A 170 12.46 -9.24 -8.24
C PHE A 170 12.11 -7.76 -8.20
N GLN A 171 10.91 -7.44 -8.65
CA GLN A 171 10.32 -6.12 -8.60
C GLN A 171 9.17 -6.09 -7.60
N PHE A 172 9.01 -4.95 -6.90
CA PHE A 172 7.98 -4.79 -5.87
C PHE A 172 7.09 -3.59 -6.18
N SER A 173 5.82 -3.68 -5.81
CA SER A 173 4.84 -2.59 -5.93
C SER A 173 4.02 -2.47 -4.65
N LEU A 174 3.91 -1.26 -4.11
CA LEU A 174 3.17 -1.00 -2.88
C LEU A 174 1.71 -0.72 -3.19
N ILE A 175 0.81 -1.41 -2.49
CA ILE A 175 -0.64 -1.16 -2.50
C ILE A 175 -1.14 -0.79 -1.11
N ASP A 176 -2.38 -0.30 -1.01
CA ASP A 176 -3.00 0.22 0.23
C ASP A 176 -2.19 1.31 0.95
N ILE A 177 -1.67 2.24 0.17
CA ILE A 177 -0.70 3.26 0.55
C ILE A 177 -1.29 4.47 1.30
N ASN A 178 -2.55 4.43 1.72
CA ASN A 178 -3.21 5.57 2.40
C ASN A 178 -2.65 5.89 3.81
N ARG A 179 -1.66 5.12 4.28
CA ARG A 179 -0.97 5.26 5.58
C ARG A 179 0.54 5.28 5.39
N MET A 180 1.06 6.34 4.78
CA MET A 180 2.48 6.58 4.63
C MET A 180 2.94 7.74 5.53
N ARG A 181 4.21 7.71 5.94
CA ARG A 181 4.92 8.86 6.48
C ARG A 181 6.11 9.15 5.56
N PHE A 182 6.26 10.41 5.22
CA PHE A 182 7.39 10.90 4.42
C PHE A 182 8.34 11.61 5.39
N THR A 183 9.20 10.84 6.01
CA THR A 183 10.14 11.29 7.06
C THR A 183 11.35 10.39 7.07
N GLU A 184 12.44 10.87 7.64
CA GLU A 184 13.61 10.04 7.91
C GLU A 184 13.23 8.80 8.73
N VAL A 185 13.76 7.64 8.31
CA VAL A 185 13.47 6.36 8.94
C VAL A 185 14.64 5.93 9.81
N SER A 186 14.45 6.05 11.12
CA SER A 186 15.42 5.58 12.10
C SER A 186 15.51 4.05 12.15
N PRO A 187 16.64 3.47 12.61
CA PRO A 187 16.76 2.02 12.79
C PRO A 187 15.65 1.41 13.66
N ARG A 188 15.21 2.15 14.68
CA ARG A 188 14.09 1.72 15.53
C ARG A 188 12.76 1.66 14.77
N MET A 189 12.50 2.65 13.91
CA MET A 189 11.28 2.65 13.07
C MET A 189 11.31 1.50 12.06
N ALA A 190 12.45 1.24 11.44
CA ALA A 190 12.61 0.12 10.50
C ALA A 190 12.34 -1.23 11.19
N ALA A 191 13.01 -1.50 12.31
CA ALA A 191 12.80 -2.71 13.11
C ALA A 191 11.32 -2.86 13.55
N PHE A 192 10.67 -1.76 13.91
CA PHE A 192 9.25 -1.76 14.26
C PHE A 192 8.34 -1.97 13.03
N GLY A 193 8.74 -1.54 11.84
CA GLY A 193 8.04 -1.83 10.58
C GLY A 193 8.03 -3.32 10.27
N PHE A 194 9.18 -3.96 10.35
CA PHE A 194 9.34 -5.39 10.06
C PHE A 194 8.52 -6.33 10.95
N ARG A 195 8.05 -5.90 12.12
CA ARG A 195 7.20 -6.72 13.00
C ARG A 195 5.93 -7.27 12.33
N ARG A 196 5.46 -6.62 11.26
CA ARG A 196 4.24 -7.00 10.54
C ARG A 196 4.46 -8.07 9.47
N LEU A 197 5.72 -8.37 9.15
CA LEU A 197 6.05 -9.44 8.22
C LEU A 197 5.64 -10.77 8.85
N ARG A 198 4.83 -11.54 8.14
CA ARG A 198 4.39 -12.85 8.58
C ARG A 198 5.35 -13.89 7.99
N VAL A 199 6.53 -13.97 8.56
CA VAL A 199 7.60 -14.89 8.18
C VAL A 199 8.19 -15.54 9.43
N ASP A 200 8.88 -16.66 9.28
CA ASP A 200 9.63 -17.29 10.37
C ASP A 200 10.82 -16.42 10.81
N GLU A 201 11.36 -16.72 12.00
CA GLU A 201 12.44 -15.92 12.57
C GLU A 201 13.75 -16.01 11.75
N SER A 202 13.99 -17.11 11.04
CA SER A 202 15.19 -17.26 10.21
C SER A 202 15.09 -16.33 8.99
N THR A 203 13.99 -16.33 8.28
CA THR A 203 13.70 -15.40 7.17
C THR A 203 13.73 -13.94 7.64
N LEU A 204 13.15 -13.64 8.80
CA LEU A 204 13.19 -12.28 9.34
C LEU A 204 14.60 -11.84 9.72
N THR A 205 15.42 -12.75 10.23
CA THR A 205 16.84 -12.51 10.55
C THR A 205 17.61 -12.17 9.29
N GLU A 206 17.43 -12.92 8.22
CA GLU A 206 18.07 -12.67 6.93
C GLU A 206 17.71 -11.31 6.35
N ILE A 207 16.41 -10.95 6.37
CA ILE A 207 15.93 -9.61 5.96
C ILE A 207 16.61 -8.51 6.80
N ALA A 208 16.63 -8.69 8.12
CA ALA A 208 17.18 -7.71 9.05
C ALA A 208 18.69 -7.56 8.91
N GLU A 209 19.41 -8.66 8.69
CA GLU A 209 20.86 -8.66 8.47
C GLU A 209 21.22 -7.90 7.19
N THR A 210 20.59 -8.24 6.07
CA THR A 210 20.78 -7.56 4.80
C THR A 210 20.48 -6.07 4.90
N TYR A 211 19.35 -5.72 5.53
CA TYR A 211 18.99 -4.34 5.75
C TYR A 211 20.00 -3.57 6.63
N ALA A 212 20.49 -4.20 7.71
CA ALA A 212 21.45 -3.58 8.62
C ALA A 212 22.80 -3.33 7.92
N ASN A 213 23.28 -4.29 7.13
CA ASN A 213 24.51 -4.15 6.34
C ASN A 213 24.41 -3.00 5.34
N LEU A 214 23.29 -2.90 4.58
CA LEU A 214 23.07 -1.84 3.59
C LEU A 214 22.92 -0.44 4.19
N ARG A 215 22.49 -0.36 5.45
CA ARG A 215 22.28 0.89 6.17
C ARG A 215 23.42 1.24 7.15
N SER A 216 24.48 0.44 7.19
CA SER A 216 25.59 0.58 8.15
C SER A 216 25.12 0.68 9.60
N ILE A 217 24.12 -0.15 9.97
CA ILE A 217 23.58 -0.23 11.33
C ILE A 217 24.27 -1.37 12.05
N GLU A 218 24.47 -1.26 13.36
CA GLU A 218 25.01 -2.35 14.19
C GLU A 218 24.06 -3.56 14.11
N LYS A 219 24.55 -4.63 13.47
CA LYS A 219 23.78 -5.76 12.96
C LYS A 219 23.07 -6.53 14.07
N GLU A 220 23.82 -6.99 15.05
CA GLU A 220 23.31 -7.88 16.11
C GLU A 220 22.19 -7.20 16.91
N LYS A 221 22.39 -5.95 17.29
CA LYS A 221 21.37 -5.16 18.02
C LYS A 221 20.12 -4.91 17.17
N PHE A 222 20.31 -4.67 15.88
CA PHE A 222 19.18 -4.45 14.98
C PHE A 222 18.34 -5.73 14.81
N ILE A 223 18.99 -6.89 14.58
CA ILE A 223 18.32 -8.19 14.48
C ILE A 223 17.56 -8.50 15.77
N GLN A 224 18.19 -8.42 16.92
CA GLN A 224 17.56 -8.68 18.22
C GLN A 224 16.34 -7.79 18.46
N LYS A 225 16.44 -6.50 18.12
CA LYS A 225 15.34 -5.54 18.25
C LYS A 225 14.18 -5.89 17.32
N THR A 226 14.48 -6.29 16.07
CA THR A 226 13.49 -6.69 15.06
C THR A 226 12.73 -7.93 15.51
N LEU A 227 13.45 -8.98 15.92
CA LEU A 227 12.85 -10.21 16.45
C LEU A 227 12.00 -9.95 17.69
N ARG A 228 12.46 -9.09 18.62
CA ARG A 228 11.69 -8.70 19.80
C ARG A 228 10.36 -8.05 19.42
N PHE A 229 10.36 -7.10 18.49
CA PHE A 229 9.13 -6.45 18.03
C PHE A 229 8.20 -7.42 17.32
N HIS A 230 8.75 -8.33 16.52
CA HIS A 230 7.99 -9.36 15.82
C HIS A 230 7.30 -10.31 16.81
N ARG A 231 8.04 -10.89 17.75
CA ARG A 231 7.50 -11.78 18.80
C ARG A 231 6.40 -11.09 19.63
N GLN A 232 6.62 -9.82 20.00
CA GLN A 232 5.62 -9.03 20.73
C GLN A 232 4.34 -8.77 19.95
N PHE A 233 4.47 -8.60 18.63
CA PHE A 233 3.33 -8.37 17.75
C PHE A 233 2.48 -9.64 17.59
N TRP A 234 3.10 -10.78 17.33
CA TRP A 234 2.41 -12.03 17.04
C TRP A 234 1.99 -12.83 18.28
N LYS A 235 2.50 -12.50 19.47
CA LYS A 235 2.02 -13.08 20.75
C LYS A 235 0.66 -12.56 21.20
N LYS A 236 0.19 -11.43 20.66
CA LYS A 236 -1.14 -10.89 20.99
C LYS A 236 -2.19 -11.63 20.20
N PRO A 237 -3.28 -12.17 20.84
CA PRO A 237 -4.42 -12.66 20.08
C PRO A 237 -4.99 -11.50 19.25
N HIS A 238 -5.20 -11.73 17.98
CA HIS A 238 -5.73 -10.76 17.00
C HIS A 238 -7.21 -11.02 16.76
#